data_b8bb0375f13c2996f56c569641b53c75
#
_entry.id   b8bb0375f13c2996f56c569641b53c75
#
_cell.length_a   1.000
_cell.length_b   1.000
_cell.length_c   1.000
_cell.angle_alpha   90.00
_cell.angle_beta   90.00
_cell.angle_gamma   90.00
#
_symmetry.space_group_name_H-M   'P 1'
#
loop_
_entity.id
_entity.type
_entity.pdbx_description
1 polymer ?
#
loop_
_entity_poly.entity_id
_entity_poly.type
_entity_poly.pdbx_seq_one_letter_code
_entity_poly.pdbx_strand_id
1 'polypeptide(L)'
;GAGEFANDTLVQAGEVTATINLFSLFGDSGYDISKVFIEDTRLHAIVLPDGHVNWDIMKPDTTDTQETPATEEESSPFKVKLQRFVIKNMNLIYDDQQGKMYADIRDFNALCAGDLGSDRTTLKLEAETKSLTYKMNGIPFLANANISAKMDVDADLANNKYTLKDNTIRLNAIQAGIDGWVELKDPAIDMDLKLNTNDVGFKEILSLIPAIYATEFSSLKTDGTATLAA
;
A
#
# COMPACT_ATOMS: atom_id res chain seq x y z
N GLY A 1 -11.34 -3.68 -20.51
CA GLY A 1 -11.46 -5.08 -20.13
C GLY A 1 -12.01 -5.95 -21.23
N ALA A 2 -11.95 -7.24 -21.05
CA ALA A 2 -12.56 -8.22 -21.94
C ALA A 2 -13.49 -9.14 -21.14
N GLY A 3 -14.43 -9.85 -21.80
CA GLY A 3 -15.36 -10.73 -21.12
C GLY A 3 -16.24 -10.01 -20.10
N GLU A 4 -16.27 -10.53 -18.89
CA GLU A 4 -17.09 -10.00 -17.78
C GLU A 4 -16.68 -8.56 -17.36
N PHE A 5 -15.44 -8.14 -17.67
CA PHE A 5 -14.91 -6.81 -17.39
C PHE A 5 -14.90 -5.88 -18.61
N ALA A 6 -15.71 -6.16 -19.65
CA ALA A 6 -15.68 -5.42 -20.93
C ALA A 6 -15.94 -3.91 -20.78
N ASN A 7 -16.68 -3.50 -19.75
CA ASN A 7 -17.01 -2.10 -19.47
C ASN A 7 -16.14 -1.47 -18.38
N ASP A 8 -15.17 -2.22 -17.83
CA ASP A 8 -14.32 -1.76 -16.75
C ASP A 8 -12.90 -1.48 -17.24
N THR A 9 -12.32 -0.41 -16.74
CA THR A 9 -10.93 -0.04 -17.00
C THR A 9 -10.11 -0.31 -15.74
N LEU A 10 -9.22 -1.29 -15.79
CA LEU A 10 -8.33 -1.60 -14.67
C LEU A 10 -7.40 -0.43 -14.33
N VAL A 11 -6.69 0.10 -15.35
CA VAL A 11 -5.72 1.19 -15.18
C VAL A 11 -5.91 2.23 -16.26
N GLN A 12 -5.94 3.48 -15.84
CA GLN A 12 -5.80 4.65 -16.69
C GLN A 12 -4.67 5.51 -16.12
N ALA A 13 -3.49 5.46 -16.75
CA ALA A 13 -2.35 6.26 -16.35
C ALA A 13 -2.35 7.60 -17.08
N GLY A 14 -2.11 8.70 -16.37
CA GLY A 14 -1.87 10.02 -16.95
C GLY A 14 -0.44 10.12 -17.42
N GLU A 15 0.51 9.98 -16.52
CA GLU A 15 1.95 9.99 -16.82
C GLU A 15 2.68 8.89 -16.07
N VAL A 16 3.58 8.19 -16.78
CA VAL A 16 4.52 7.24 -16.18
C VAL A 16 5.91 7.54 -16.74
N THR A 17 6.82 7.92 -15.85
CA THR A 17 8.21 8.26 -16.22
C THR A 17 9.17 7.35 -15.45
N ALA A 18 10.14 6.78 -16.17
CA ALA A 18 11.24 6.03 -15.58
C ALA A 18 12.58 6.65 -15.98
N THR A 19 13.49 6.82 -15.03
CA THR A 19 14.86 7.24 -15.28
C THR A 19 15.76 6.02 -15.29
N ILE A 20 16.38 5.73 -16.43
CA ILE A 20 17.21 4.57 -16.66
C ILE A 20 18.64 5.04 -16.96
N ASN A 21 19.63 4.38 -16.37
CA ASN A 21 21.02 4.57 -16.73
C ASN A 21 21.30 3.84 -18.04
N LEU A 22 21.53 4.61 -19.12
CA LEU A 22 21.74 4.04 -20.45
C LEU A 22 22.94 3.09 -20.53
N PHE A 23 23.97 3.29 -19.71
CA PHE A 23 25.13 2.40 -19.70
C PHE A 23 24.80 1.01 -19.13
N SER A 24 23.78 0.91 -18.29
CA SER A 24 23.32 -0.39 -17.76
C SER A 24 22.63 -1.25 -18.82
N LEU A 25 22.19 -0.68 -19.93
CA LEU A 25 21.58 -1.41 -21.04
C LEU A 25 22.60 -2.25 -21.84
N PHE A 26 23.89 -1.94 -21.69
CA PHE A 26 24.99 -2.59 -22.43
C PHE A 26 25.85 -3.51 -21.53
N GLY A 27 25.49 -3.69 -20.26
CA GLY A 27 26.20 -4.50 -19.28
C GLY A 27 25.40 -5.72 -18.86
N ASP A 28 26.10 -6.73 -18.36
CA ASP A 28 25.50 -7.99 -17.84
C ASP A 28 24.90 -7.84 -16.44
N SER A 29 24.89 -6.62 -15.86
CA SER A 29 24.52 -6.36 -14.47
C SER A 29 23.05 -5.96 -14.26
N GLY A 30 22.21 -6.06 -15.31
CA GLY A 30 20.79 -5.71 -15.27
C GLY A 30 20.51 -4.21 -15.49
N TYR A 31 19.23 -3.84 -15.49
CA TYR A 31 18.80 -2.47 -15.76
C TYR A 31 18.88 -1.61 -14.48
N ASP A 32 19.62 -0.50 -14.56
CA ASP A 32 19.70 0.48 -13.47
C ASP A 32 18.57 1.51 -13.64
N ILE A 33 17.42 1.24 -13.02
CA ILE A 33 16.28 2.16 -12.98
C ILE A 33 16.36 2.94 -11.67
N SER A 34 16.77 4.20 -11.74
CA SER A 34 17.00 5.00 -10.56
C SER A 34 15.73 5.67 -10.01
N LYS A 35 14.78 6.00 -10.87
CA LYS A 35 13.54 6.70 -10.48
C LYS A 35 12.36 6.19 -11.28
N VAL A 36 11.22 6.04 -10.60
CA VAL A 36 9.92 5.82 -11.23
C VAL A 36 8.96 6.87 -10.69
N PHE A 37 8.24 7.49 -11.58
CA PHE A 37 7.25 8.52 -11.29
C PHE A 37 5.94 8.17 -11.99
N ILE A 38 4.84 8.17 -11.23
CA ILE A 38 3.49 7.88 -11.71
C ILE A 38 2.58 9.02 -11.27
N GLU A 39 1.88 9.63 -12.20
CA GLU A 39 0.99 10.76 -11.92
C GLU A 39 -0.37 10.60 -12.58
N ASP A 40 -1.42 11.17 -11.96
CA ASP A 40 -2.78 11.23 -12.46
C ASP A 40 -3.34 9.86 -12.88
N THR A 41 -3.09 8.85 -12.07
CA THR A 41 -3.49 7.48 -12.36
C THR A 41 -4.80 7.12 -11.67
N ARG A 42 -5.64 6.39 -12.39
CA ARG A 42 -6.83 5.73 -11.85
C ARG A 42 -6.64 4.23 -11.94
N LEU A 43 -6.85 3.56 -10.81
CA LEU A 43 -6.81 2.09 -10.70
C LEU A 43 -8.16 1.61 -10.17
N HIS A 44 -8.78 0.65 -10.86
CA HIS A 44 -10.00 0.01 -10.42
C HIS A 44 -9.81 -1.50 -10.41
N ALA A 45 -9.51 -2.05 -9.26
CA ALA A 45 -9.33 -3.48 -9.04
C ALA A 45 -10.65 -4.10 -8.58
N ILE A 46 -11.10 -5.15 -9.26
CA ILE A 46 -12.38 -5.81 -9.01
C ILE A 46 -12.15 -7.30 -8.80
N VAL A 47 -12.76 -7.84 -7.75
CA VAL A 47 -12.95 -9.28 -7.52
C VAL A 47 -14.44 -9.57 -7.64
N LEU A 48 -14.82 -10.40 -8.59
CA LEU A 48 -16.21 -10.83 -8.77
C LEU A 48 -16.65 -11.82 -7.68
N PRO A 49 -17.96 -12.08 -7.52
CA PRO A 49 -18.47 -13.02 -6.51
C PRO A 49 -17.95 -14.46 -6.65
N ASP A 50 -17.55 -14.86 -7.86
CA ASP A 50 -16.97 -16.17 -8.18
C ASP A 50 -15.44 -16.20 -8.01
N GLY A 51 -14.81 -15.08 -7.63
CA GLY A 51 -13.38 -14.95 -7.41
C GLY A 51 -12.57 -14.54 -8.64
N HIS A 52 -13.19 -14.35 -9.81
CA HIS A 52 -12.50 -13.80 -10.97
C HIS A 52 -12.05 -12.36 -10.72
N VAL A 53 -10.87 -12.01 -11.21
CA VAL A 53 -10.25 -10.69 -10.99
C VAL A 53 -9.96 -10.00 -12.31
N ASN A 54 -10.12 -8.66 -12.34
CA ASN A 54 -9.92 -7.89 -13.57
C ASN A 54 -8.44 -7.62 -13.89
N TRP A 55 -7.51 -7.98 -13.01
CA TRP A 55 -6.05 -7.85 -13.23
C TRP A 55 -5.39 -9.15 -13.66
N ASP A 56 -6.11 -10.26 -13.77
CA ASP A 56 -5.61 -11.46 -14.42
C ASP A 56 -5.64 -11.27 -15.94
N ILE A 57 -4.60 -10.62 -16.45
CA ILE A 57 -4.43 -10.29 -17.88
C ILE A 57 -3.55 -11.29 -18.61
N MET A 58 -3.03 -12.32 -17.93
CA MET A 58 -2.24 -13.35 -18.57
C MET A 58 -3.15 -14.24 -19.39
N LYS A 59 -2.85 -14.36 -20.69
CA LYS A 59 -3.52 -15.37 -21.52
C LYS A 59 -3.12 -16.74 -20.98
N PRO A 60 -4.08 -17.66 -20.75
CA PRO A 60 -3.72 -19.04 -20.50
C PRO A 60 -2.90 -19.53 -21.69
N ASP A 61 -1.70 -20.00 -21.44
CA ASP A 61 -0.87 -20.63 -22.46
C ASP A 61 -1.63 -21.83 -23.00
N THR A 62 -2.24 -21.68 -24.19
CA THR A 62 -2.87 -22.77 -24.94
C THR A 62 -1.79 -23.57 -25.68
N THR A 63 -0.76 -23.97 -25.00
CA THR A 63 0.19 -24.95 -25.50
C THR A 63 0.27 -26.07 -24.46
N ASP A 64 -0.46 -27.15 -24.75
CA ASP A 64 -0.16 -28.49 -24.25
C ASP A 64 1.31 -28.77 -24.56
N THR A 65 2.18 -28.56 -23.57
CA THR A 65 3.55 -29.07 -23.63
C THR A 65 3.92 -29.55 -22.24
N GLN A 66 4.02 -30.88 -22.17
CA GLN A 66 4.61 -31.74 -21.16
C GLN A 66 5.39 -31.03 -20.05
N GLU A 67 5.03 -31.40 -18.82
CA GLU A 67 5.80 -31.19 -17.61
C GLU A 67 7.29 -31.48 -17.84
N THR A 68 8.09 -30.44 -17.91
CA THR A 68 9.52 -30.56 -17.72
C THR A 68 9.78 -30.18 -16.26
N PRO A 69 10.57 -30.95 -15.50
CA PRO A 69 10.81 -30.70 -14.10
C PRO A 69 11.40 -29.31 -13.89
N ALA A 70 10.90 -28.61 -12.87
CA ALA A 70 11.41 -27.33 -12.42
C ALA A 70 12.94 -27.37 -12.31
N THR A 71 13.60 -26.76 -13.28
CA THR A 71 15.01 -26.45 -13.21
C THR A 71 15.12 -25.14 -12.45
N GLU A 72 15.98 -25.15 -11.44
CA GLU A 72 16.47 -24.09 -10.60
C GLU A 72 16.20 -22.67 -11.10
N GLU A 73 15.62 -21.85 -10.22
CA GLU A 73 15.43 -20.40 -10.39
C GLU A 73 16.70 -19.77 -10.96
N GLU A 74 16.77 -19.60 -12.27
CA GLU A 74 17.70 -18.63 -12.84
C GLU A 74 17.29 -17.27 -12.30
N SER A 75 18.07 -16.77 -11.35
CA SER A 75 17.95 -15.44 -10.82
C SER A 75 17.82 -14.47 -12.00
N SER A 76 16.63 -13.89 -12.15
CA SER A 76 16.32 -12.89 -13.18
C SER A 76 17.48 -11.88 -13.24
N PRO A 77 18.04 -11.59 -14.43
CA PRO A 77 19.13 -10.61 -14.57
C PRO A 77 18.71 -9.17 -14.27
N PHE A 78 17.47 -8.96 -13.86
CA PHE A 78 16.92 -7.66 -13.51
C PHE A 78 17.32 -7.26 -12.08
N LYS A 79 18.52 -6.72 -11.92
CA LYS A 79 18.85 -5.95 -10.71
C LYS A 79 18.33 -4.53 -10.89
N VAL A 80 17.17 -4.26 -10.32
CA VAL A 80 16.60 -2.91 -10.32
C VAL A 80 17.21 -2.14 -9.14
N LYS A 81 18.06 -1.16 -9.42
CA LYS A 81 18.59 -0.22 -8.41
C LYS A 81 17.64 0.97 -8.26
N LEU A 82 16.44 0.72 -7.75
CA LEU A 82 15.46 1.77 -7.53
C LEU A 82 15.88 2.63 -6.32
N GLN A 83 16.08 3.92 -6.53
CA GLN A 83 16.41 4.89 -5.50
C GLN A 83 15.21 5.75 -5.10
N ARG A 84 14.25 5.91 -6.01
CA ARG A 84 13.12 6.77 -5.78
C ARG A 84 11.88 6.30 -6.54
N PHE A 85 10.81 6.10 -5.81
CA PHE A 85 9.49 5.81 -6.36
C PHE A 85 8.51 6.88 -5.88
N VAL A 86 7.80 7.50 -6.82
CA VAL A 86 6.86 8.59 -6.53
C VAL A 86 5.53 8.31 -7.19
N ILE A 87 4.48 8.42 -6.41
CA ILE A 87 3.09 8.44 -6.89
C ILE A 87 2.52 9.81 -6.59
N LYS A 88 1.83 10.42 -7.53
CA LYS A 88 1.07 11.65 -7.36
C LYS A 88 -0.33 11.52 -7.91
N ASN A 89 -1.28 12.06 -7.14
CA ASN A 89 -2.67 12.19 -7.54
C ASN A 89 -3.28 10.87 -8.10
N MET A 90 -3.02 9.75 -7.40
CA MET A 90 -3.62 8.46 -7.74
C MET A 90 -4.99 8.32 -7.09
N ASN A 91 -5.95 7.82 -7.86
CA ASN A 91 -7.23 7.37 -7.35
C ASN A 91 -7.32 5.86 -7.51
N LEU A 92 -7.62 5.15 -6.42
CA LEU A 92 -7.71 3.71 -6.40
C LEU A 92 -9.05 3.27 -5.83
N ILE A 93 -9.73 2.38 -6.55
CA ILE A 93 -10.89 1.64 -6.07
C ILE A 93 -10.54 0.16 -6.05
N TYR A 94 -10.78 -0.48 -4.91
CA TYR A 94 -10.75 -1.92 -4.74
C TYR A 94 -12.15 -2.40 -4.37
N ASP A 95 -12.79 -3.17 -5.25
CA ASP A 95 -14.14 -3.71 -5.08
C ASP A 95 -14.07 -5.24 -5.05
N ASP A 96 -13.99 -5.80 -3.86
CA ASP A 96 -14.01 -7.24 -3.63
C ASP A 96 -15.42 -7.68 -3.25
N GLN A 97 -16.17 -8.11 -4.26
CA GLN A 97 -17.55 -8.56 -4.11
C GLN A 97 -17.62 -9.94 -3.44
N GLN A 98 -16.60 -10.80 -3.61
CA GLN A 98 -16.50 -12.10 -2.94
C GLN A 98 -16.24 -11.94 -1.45
N GLY A 99 -15.23 -11.16 -1.08
CA GLY A 99 -14.85 -10.86 0.31
C GLY A 99 -15.71 -9.77 0.95
N LYS A 100 -16.63 -9.13 0.18
CA LYS A 100 -17.48 -8.02 0.61
C LYS A 100 -16.67 -6.87 1.21
N MET A 101 -15.53 -6.58 0.61
CA MET A 101 -14.67 -5.46 0.95
C MET A 101 -14.70 -4.40 -0.15
N TYR A 102 -14.71 -3.15 0.25
CA TYR A 102 -14.63 -2.01 -0.66
C TYR A 102 -13.72 -0.94 -0.09
N ALA A 103 -12.76 -0.51 -0.89
CA ALA A 103 -11.91 0.63 -0.57
C ALA A 103 -11.91 1.63 -1.71
N ASP A 104 -12.07 2.92 -1.38
CA ASP A 104 -11.97 4.05 -2.31
C ASP A 104 -10.97 5.05 -1.74
N ILE A 105 -9.85 5.21 -2.42
CA ILE A 105 -8.73 6.07 -2.05
C ILE A 105 -8.64 7.18 -3.09
N ARG A 106 -8.67 8.45 -2.63
CA ARG A 106 -8.63 9.63 -3.50
C ARG A 106 -7.44 10.51 -3.22
N ASP A 107 -6.88 11.09 -4.29
CA ASP A 107 -5.71 11.98 -4.22
C ASP A 107 -4.57 11.35 -3.41
N PHE A 108 -4.26 10.09 -3.70
CA PHE A 108 -3.17 9.40 -3.05
C PHE A 108 -1.83 9.86 -3.60
N ASN A 109 -0.94 10.25 -2.70
CA ASN A 109 0.43 10.62 -2.98
C ASN A 109 1.36 9.75 -2.15
N ALA A 110 2.44 9.28 -2.73
CA ALA A 110 3.44 8.49 -2.03
C ALA A 110 4.85 8.76 -2.54
N LEU A 111 5.81 8.67 -1.64
CA LEU A 111 7.23 8.72 -1.89
C LEU A 111 7.91 7.57 -1.14
N CYS A 112 8.67 6.77 -1.87
CA CYS A 112 9.66 5.89 -1.30
C CYS A 112 11.03 6.31 -1.84
N ALA A 113 11.97 6.61 -0.95
CA ALA A 113 13.33 7.01 -1.32
C ALA A 113 14.36 6.26 -0.48
N GLY A 114 15.37 5.71 -1.14
CA GLY A 114 16.46 4.93 -0.55
C GLY A 114 17.07 4.01 -1.61
N ASP A 115 18.13 3.31 -1.28
CA ASP A 115 18.79 2.38 -2.20
C ASP A 115 18.21 0.97 -2.06
N LEU A 116 17.19 0.67 -2.87
CA LEU A 116 16.55 -0.66 -2.89
C LEU A 116 17.41 -1.74 -3.56
N GLY A 117 18.57 -1.38 -4.11
CA GLY A 117 19.54 -2.34 -4.67
C GLY A 117 20.56 -2.84 -3.65
N SER A 118 20.59 -2.29 -2.44
CA SER A 118 21.52 -2.66 -1.37
C SER A 118 20.85 -3.62 -0.37
N ASP A 119 21.61 -4.55 0.18
CA ASP A 119 21.10 -5.48 1.19
C ASP A 119 20.59 -4.77 2.45
N ARG A 120 21.15 -3.58 2.75
CA ARG A 120 20.75 -2.74 3.88
C ARG A 120 20.67 -1.28 3.46
N THR A 121 19.56 -0.64 3.81
CA THR A 121 19.32 0.75 3.47
C THR A 121 18.36 1.41 4.47
N THR A 122 18.39 2.74 4.55
CA THR A 122 17.32 3.49 5.20
C THR A 122 16.37 4.01 4.13
N LEU A 123 15.13 3.59 4.20
CA LEU A 123 14.05 4.03 3.31
C LEU A 123 13.30 5.18 3.96
N LYS A 124 13.09 6.25 3.21
CA LYS A 124 12.15 7.31 3.57
C LYS A 124 10.84 7.04 2.88
N LEU A 125 9.78 6.87 3.68
CA LEU A 125 8.43 6.61 3.20
C LEU A 125 7.54 7.79 3.60
N GLU A 126 6.88 8.36 2.62
CA GLU A 126 5.80 9.33 2.83
C GLU A 126 4.59 8.87 2.04
N ALA A 127 3.41 8.91 2.66
CA ALA A 127 2.17 8.60 1.99
C ALA A 127 1.07 9.49 2.55
N GLU A 128 0.18 9.94 1.69
CA GLU A 128 -1.01 10.69 2.11
C GLU A 128 -2.17 10.45 1.16
N THR A 129 -3.38 10.51 1.70
CA THR A 129 -4.61 10.55 0.90
C THR A 129 -5.58 11.54 1.50
N LYS A 130 -6.29 12.27 0.65
CA LYS A 130 -7.31 13.21 1.10
C LYS A 130 -8.59 12.52 1.54
N SER A 131 -8.88 11.35 1.00
CA SER A 131 -10.10 10.62 1.32
C SER A 131 -9.89 9.13 1.14
N LEU A 132 -10.05 8.39 2.24
CA LEU A 132 -10.15 6.94 2.25
C LEU A 132 -11.52 6.55 2.78
N THR A 133 -12.27 5.83 1.97
CA THR A 133 -13.47 5.12 2.40
C THR A 133 -13.18 3.62 2.41
N TYR A 134 -13.41 2.97 3.54
CA TYR A 134 -13.28 1.52 3.68
C TYR A 134 -14.56 0.91 4.23
N LYS A 135 -15.08 -0.10 3.55
CA LYS A 135 -16.28 -0.83 3.96
C LYS A 135 -15.99 -2.32 4.01
N MET A 136 -16.55 -3.02 4.97
CA MET A 136 -16.55 -4.46 5.07
C MET A 136 -17.97 -4.94 5.40
N ASN A 137 -18.47 -5.91 4.64
CA ASN A 137 -19.84 -6.39 4.75
C ASN A 137 -20.90 -5.26 4.68
N GLY A 138 -20.64 -4.23 3.87
CA GLY A 138 -21.50 -3.05 3.73
C GLY A 138 -21.37 -2.03 4.88
N ILE A 139 -20.62 -2.32 5.95
CA ILE A 139 -20.42 -1.42 7.08
C ILE A 139 -19.22 -0.49 6.78
N PRO A 140 -19.40 0.83 6.78
CA PRO A 140 -18.30 1.77 6.60
C PRO A 140 -17.49 1.88 7.90
N PHE A 141 -16.28 1.31 7.92
CA PHE A 141 -15.30 1.46 8.99
C PHE A 141 -14.57 2.79 8.92
N LEU A 142 -14.29 3.24 7.69
CA LEU A 142 -13.77 4.57 7.42
C LEU A 142 -14.65 5.23 6.36
N ALA A 143 -14.98 6.50 6.56
CA ALA A 143 -15.78 7.30 5.65
C ALA A 143 -15.06 8.63 5.38
N ASN A 144 -14.49 8.76 4.18
CA ASN A 144 -13.73 9.94 3.75
C ASN A 144 -12.62 10.34 4.74
N ALA A 145 -11.92 9.37 5.30
CA ALA A 145 -10.84 9.62 6.25
C ALA A 145 -9.63 10.22 5.53
N ASN A 146 -9.04 11.27 6.12
CA ASN A 146 -7.76 11.79 5.71
C ASN A 146 -6.66 10.99 6.43
N ILE A 147 -5.70 10.46 5.66
CA ILE A 147 -4.60 9.69 6.22
C ILE A 147 -3.30 10.26 5.70
N SER A 148 -2.31 10.38 6.58
CA SER A 148 -0.93 10.59 6.17
C SER A 148 0.03 9.80 7.04
N ALA A 149 1.13 9.37 6.45
CA ALA A 149 2.21 8.66 7.13
C ALA A 149 3.55 9.20 6.65
N LYS A 150 4.45 9.41 7.58
CA LYS A 150 5.87 9.67 7.33
C LYS A 150 6.67 8.75 8.22
N MET A 151 7.63 8.05 7.64
CA MET A 151 8.44 7.11 8.39
C MET A 151 9.82 6.92 7.76
N ASP A 152 10.82 6.79 8.61
CA ASP A 152 12.12 6.26 8.25
C ASP A 152 12.16 4.77 8.62
N VAL A 153 12.57 3.92 7.67
CA VAL A 153 12.62 2.48 7.85
C VAL A 153 14.03 1.98 7.59
N ASP A 154 14.69 1.46 8.61
CA ASP A 154 15.92 0.71 8.39
C ASP A 154 15.55 -0.68 7.86
N ALA A 155 15.81 -0.88 6.58
CA ALA A 155 15.48 -2.10 5.85
C ALA A 155 16.73 -2.98 5.71
N ASP A 156 16.67 -4.18 6.26
CA ASP A 156 17.56 -5.30 5.97
C ASP A 156 16.87 -6.17 4.92
N LEU A 157 17.10 -5.85 3.65
CA LEU A 157 16.42 -6.47 2.51
C LEU A 157 16.86 -7.92 2.32
N ALA A 158 18.09 -8.27 2.74
CA ALA A 158 18.59 -9.65 2.68
C ALA A 158 17.84 -10.58 3.65
N ASN A 159 17.38 -10.05 4.80
CA ASN A 159 16.66 -10.80 5.83
C ASN A 159 15.17 -10.43 5.89
N ASN A 160 14.66 -9.61 4.97
CA ASN A 160 13.28 -9.12 4.96
C ASN A 160 12.84 -8.51 6.30
N LYS A 161 13.77 -7.82 6.99
CA LYS A 161 13.53 -7.19 8.28
C LYS A 161 13.52 -5.69 8.18
N TYR A 162 12.47 -5.07 8.71
CA TYR A 162 12.18 -3.64 8.61
C TYR A 162 12.04 -3.07 10.01
N THR A 163 12.91 -2.15 10.39
CA THR A 163 12.85 -1.45 11.68
C THR A 163 12.32 -0.04 11.46
N LEU A 164 11.20 0.26 12.12
CA LEU A 164 10.52 1.55 12.00
C LEU A 164 11.14 2.57 12.94
N LYS A 165 11.42 3.77 12.44
CA LYS A 165 12.01 4.87 13.20
C LYS A 165 11.35 6.19 12.82
N ASP A 166 11.35 7.14 13.74
CA ASP A 166 10.93 8.53 13.51
C ASP A 166 9.61 8.66 12.73
N ASN A 167 8.62 7.89 13.15
CA ASN A 167 7.37 7.73 12.41
C ASN A 167 6.29 8.65 12.93
N THR A 168 5.47 9.11 12.00
CA THR A 168 4.23 9.82 12.31
C THR A 168 3.14 9.31 11.39
N ILE A 169 2.06 8.82 11.98
CA ILE A 169 0.85 8.42 11.27
C ILE A 169 -0.28 9.33 11.75
N ARG A 170 -1.06 9.85 10.82
CA ARG A 170 -2.26 10.62 11.10
C ARG A 170 -3.47 9.97 10.48
N LEU A 171 -4.52 9.89 11.25
CA LEU A 171 -5.85 9.50 10.79
C LEU A 171 -6.82 10.60 11.24
N ASN A 172 -7.27 11.42 10.30
CA ASN A 172 -8.04 12.63 10.58
C ASN A 172 -7.27 13.56 11.57
N ALA A 173 -7.84 13.81 12.74
CA ALA A 173 -7.23 14.62 13.79
C ALA A 173 -6.28 13.82 14.72
N ILE A 174 -6.29 12.50 14.64
CA ILE A 174 -5.48 11.65 15.52
C ILE A 174 -4.10 11.48 14.94
N GLN A 175 -3.08 11.69 15.77
CA GLN A 175 -1.69 11.43 15.42
C GLN A 175 -1.11 10.35 16.33
N ALA A 176 -0.41 9.40 15.72
CA ALA A 176 0.28 8.32 16.41
C ALA A 176 1.70 8.13 15.87
N GLY A 177 2.56 7.56 16.70
CA GLY A 177 3.85 6.99 16.30
C GLY A 177 3.81 5.47 16.43
N ILE A 178 4.53 4.78 15.56
CA ILE A 178 4.75 3.34 15.63
C ILE A 178 6.25 3.08 15.66
N ASP A 179 6.73 2.47 16.73
CA ASP A 179 8.12 2.03 16.87
C ASP A 179 8.18 0.51 16.84
N GLY A 180 9.33 -0.03 16.44
CA GLY A 180 9.55 -1.46 16.47
C GLY A 180 10.02 -2.03 15.14
N TRP A 181 9.73 -3.30 14.90
CA TRP A 181 10.18 -3.99 13.71
C TRP A 181 9.17 -5.01 13.19
N VAL A 182 9.28 -5.30 11.89
CA VAL A 182 8.55 -6.36 11.19
C VAL A 182 9.56 -7.19 10.40
N GLU A 183 9.44 -8.51 10.45
CA GLU A 183 10.25 -9.47 9.69
C GLU A 183 9.32 -10.40 8.91
N LEU A 184 9.46 -10.40 7.58
CA LEU A 184 8.64 -11.23 6.70
C LEU A 184 9.31 -12.59 6.55
N LYS A 185 8.67 -13.64 7.08
CA LYS A 185 9.08 -15.05 6.96
C LYS A 185 7.97 -15.83 6.28
N ASP A 186 8.27 -16.49 5.19
CA ASP A 186 7.26 -17.33 4.54
C ASP A 186 7.05 -18.64 5.38
N PRO A 187 5.80 -18.95 5.80
CA PRO A 187 4.52 -18.23 5.61
C PRO A 187 4.16 -17.24 6.74
N ALA A 188 5.06 -16.95 7.66
CA ALA A 188 4.78 -16.18 8.87
C ALA A 188 5.27 -14.72 8.77
N ILE A 189 4.71 -13.86 9.60
CA ILE A 189 5.21 -12.50 9.83
C ILE A 189 5.49 -12.37 11.32
N ASP A 190 6.75 -12.11 11.67
CA ASP A 190 7.15 -11.80 13.03
C ASP A 190 7.20 -10.28 13.20
N MET A 191 6.68 -9.77 14.33
CA MET A 191 6.69 -8.34 14.59
C MET A 191 6.73 -8.03 16.08
N ASP A 192 7.35 -6.90 16.41
CA ASP A 192 7.28 -6.26 17.72
C ASP A 192 7.03 -4.77 17.46
N LEU A 193 5.80 -4.33 17.63
CA LEU A 193 5.36 -2.97 17.32
C LEU A 193 4.77 -2.32 18.57
N LYS A 194 5.14 -1.07 18.80
CA LYS A 194 4.62 -0.22 19.87
C LYS A 194 3.92 0.98 19.26
N LEU A 195 2.67 1.16 19.59
CA LEU A 195 1.87 2.31 19.19
C LEU A 195 1.86 3.33 20.33
N ASN A 196 2.19 4.57 20.02
CA ASN A 196 2.13 5.69 20.93
C ASN A 196 1.25 6.79 20.33
N THR A 197 0.32 7.30 21.10
CA THR A 197 -0.43 8.51 20.74
C THR A 197 -0.10 9.62 21.71
N ASN A 198 -0.06 10.87 21.22
CA ASN A 198 -0.10 12.03 22.09
C ASN A 198 -1.55 12.21 22.59
N ASP A 199 -1.76 13.17 23.50
CA ASP A 199 -3.08 13.50 24.01
C ASP A 199 -4.10 13.65 22.86
N VAL A 200 -4.99 12.68 22.76
CA VAL A 200 -6.06 12.63 21.75
C VAL A 200 -7.37 12.99 22.45
N GLY A 201 -8.09 13.94 21.90
CA GLY A 201 -9.41 14.30 22.44
C GLY A 201 -10.40 13.12 22.31
N PHE A 202 -11.21 12.93 23.31
CA PHE A 202 -12.23 11.86 23.29
C PHE A 202 -13.16 11.96 22.08
N LYS A 203 -13.44 13.19 21.63
CA LYS A 203 -14.26 13.46 20.45
C LYS A 203 -13.62 12.91 19.16
N GLU A 204 -12.31 13.04 19.03
CA GLU A 204 -11.55 12.53 17.90
C GLU A 204 -11.56 11.00 17.88
N ILE A 205 -11.43 10.35 19.05
CA ILE A 205 -11.53 8.89 19.17
C ILE A 205 -12.93 8.41 18.78
N LEU A 206 -13.97 9.07 19.26
CA LEU A 206 -15.35 8.73 18.91
C LEU A 206 -15.65 8.91 17.42
N SER A 207 -14.96 9.83 16.74
CA SER A 207 -15.11 10.04 15.29
C SER A 207 -14.63 8.85 14.45
N LEU A 208 -13.84 7.94 15.02
CA LEU A 208 -13.40 6.71 14.36
C LEU A 208 -14.42 5.57 14.49
N ILE A 209 -15.42 5.71 15.35
CA ILE A 209 -16.47 4.70 15.49
C ILE A 209 -17.32 4.71 14.21
N PRO A 210 -17.50 3.55 13.55
CA PRO A 210 -18.35 3.44 12.38
C PRO A 210 -19.74 4.02 12.63
N ALA A 211 -20.28 4.74 11.65
CA ALA A 211 -21.54 5.47 11.76
C ALA A 211 -22.73 4.60 12.22
N ILE A 212 -22.68 3.29 11.96
CA ILE A 212 -23.70 2.32 12.42
C ILE A 212 -23.79 2.24 13.95
N TYR A 213 -22.69 2.50 14.66
CA TYR A 213 -22.64 2.51 16.11
C TYR A 213 -22.72 3.95 16.68
N ALA A 214 -22.56 4.97 15.85
CA ALA A 214 -22.49 6.37 16.30
C ALA A 214 -23.83 6.87 16.86
N THR A 215 -24.96 6.27 16.51
CA THR A 215 -26.28 6.63 17.04
C THR A 215 -26.38 6.45 18.53
N GLU A 216 -25.71 5.43 19.10
CA GLU A 216 -25.69 5.16 20.53
C GLU A 216 -24.86 6.19 21.32
N PHE A 217 -23.91 6.85 20.64
CA PHE A 217 -22.98 7.81 21.21
C PHE A 217 -23.33 9.27 20.87
N SER A 218 -24.36 9.51 20.05
CA SER A 218 -24.73 10.87 19.57
C SER A 218 -25.15 11.83 20.69
N SER A 219 -25.57 11.30 21.83
CA SER A 219 -25.96 12.09 23.00
C SER A 219 -24.82 12.30 24.01
N LEU A 220 -23.66 11.67 23.82
CA LEU A 220 -22.52 11.82 24.71
C LEU A 220 -21.87 13.19 24.54
N LYS A 221 -21.88 13.96 25.62
CA LYS A 221 -21.03 15.15 25.74
C LYS A 221 -19.67 14.67 26.27
N THR A 222 -18.67 14.68 25.42
CA THR A 222 -17.33 14.25 25.76
C THR A 222 -16.41 15.46 25.89
N ASP A 223 -15.62 15.48 26.96
CA ASP A 223 -14.54 16.40 27.21
C ASP A 223 -13.37 15.63 27.81
N GLY A 224 -12.15 16.12 27.59
CA GLY A 224 -10.93 15.46 28.05
C GLY A 224 -10.09 14.85 26.93
N THR A 225 -8.91 14.38 27.30
CA THR A 225 -7.93 13.75 26.40
C THR A 225 -7.56 12.38 26.93
N ALA A 226 -7.12 11.50 26.03
CA ALA A 226 -6.57 10.18 26.35
C ALA A 226 -5.22 10.01 25.65
N THR A 227 -4.29 9.35 26.35
CA THR A 227 -3.05 8.85 25.78
C THR A 227 -3.14 7.34 25.69
N LEU A 228 -2.88 6.79 24.51
CA LEU A 228 -2.89 5.35 24.26
C LEU A 228 -1.45 4.89 24.02
N ALA A 229 -1.09 3.82 24.69
CA ALA A 229 0.15 3.08 24.45
C ALA A 229 -0.19 1.57 24.43
N ALA A 230 0.28 0.87 23.40
CA ALA A 230 0.07 -0.57 23.21
C ALA A 230 1.33 -1.24 22.66
#